data_588aa22b62ae83cfe2bad6a6261dca8c
#
_entry.id   588aa22b62ae83cfe2bad6a6261dca8c
#
_cell.length_a   1.000
_cell.length_b   1.000
_cell.length_c   1.000
_cell.angle_alpha   90.00
_cell.angle_beta   90.00
_cell.angle_gamma   90.00
#
_symmetry.space_group_name_H-M   'P 1'
#
loop_
_entity.id
_entity.type
_entity.pdbx_description
1 polymer ?
#
loop_
_entity_poly.entity_id
_entity_poly.type
_entity_poly.pdbx_seq_one_letter_code
_entity_poly.pdbx_strand_id
1 'polypeptide(L)'
;MQITENVRDIMRSPEYVLNSLTEHSENLNYKFERLYRIFFNEEMYYVAYQRIYAKPGNMTAGADGKTIDQMSLNRIEQLITSLKDESYQPQPSKRMYIPKKNGKMRPLGVPAFNDKLLQEVVRMILEAIYERQFEKTSHGFRPLRSCHTALSDIQKTFSGVKWFVEGDIKGFFDNINHEILIGILKERIADERFIRLIRKFLNAGYIEDWNFHNSYSGTPQGGIVSPILANIYLDKLDKFMKEYTCLLYTSDAAD
;
A
#
# COMPACT_ATOMS: atom_id res chain seq x y z
N MET A 1 -6.13 39.73 -4.61
CA MET A 1 -6.45 38.58 -5.48
C MET A 1 -5.31 37.57 -5.58
N GLN A 2 -4.05 37.96 -5.79
CA GLN A 2 -2.89 37.05 -5.84
C GLN A 2 -2.59 36.26 -4.55
N ILE A 3 -2.84 36.83 -3.36
CA ILE A 3 -2.59 36.15 -2.08
C ILE A 3 -3.56 34.99 -1.85
N THR A 4 -4.82 35.12 -2.31
CA THR A 4 -5.83 34.06 -2.16
C THR A 4 -5.64 32.89 -3.12
N GLU A 5 -5.07 33.11 -4.30
CA GLU A 5 -4.68 32.05 -5.25
C GLU A 5 -3.49 31.26 -4.69
N ASN A 6 -2.46 31.96 -4.20
CA ASN A 6 -1.26 31.32 -3.65
C ASN A 6 -1.58 30.43 -2.42
N VAL A 7 -2.50 30.84 -1.56
CA VAL A 7 -2.93 30.03 -0.41
C VAL A 7 -3.74 28.79 -0.86
N ARG A 8 -4.60 28.94 -1.89
CA ARG A 8 -5.36 27.80 -2.44
C ARG A 8 -4.45 26.78 -3.13
N ASP A 9 -3.41 27.21 -3.81
CA ASP A 9 -2.44 26.34 -4.48
C ASP A 9 -1.58 25.60 -3.45
N ILE A 10 -1.12 26.27 -2.38
CA ILE A 10 -0.40 25.63 -1.27
C ILE A 10 -1.28 24.57 -0.58
N MET A 11 -2.56 24.86 -0.33
CA MET A 11 -3.50 23.91 0.28
C MET A 11 -3.84 22.71 -0.61
N ARG A 12 -3.53 22.74 -1.91
CA ARG A 12 -3.71 21.62 -2.86
C ARG A 12 -2.43 20.87 -3.14
N SER A 13 -1.27 21.38 -2.73
CA SER A 13 0.00 20.69 -2.97
C SER A 13 -0.03 19.29 -2.37
N PRO A 14 0.52 18.28 -3.07
CA PRO A 14 0.59 16.90 -2.56
C PRO A 14 1.22 16.80 -1.19
N GLU A 15 2.27 17.58 -0.94
CA GLU A 15 2.97 17.61 0.34
C GLU A 15 2.05 18.08 1.47
N TYR A 16 1.33 19.18 1.28
CA TYR A 16 0.38 19.69 2.28
C TYR A 16 -0.72 18.68 2.57
N VAL A 17 -1.30 18.07 1.51
CA VAL A 17 -2.35 17.06 1.66
C VAL A 17 -1.85 15.85 2.46
N LEU A 18 -0.69 15.31 2.12
CA LEU A 18 -0.13 14.14 2.80
C LEU A 18 0.28 14.45 4.24
N ASN A 19 0.88 15.63 4.50
CA ASN A 19 1.23 16.07 5.86
C ASN A 19 -0.03 16.23 6.73
N SER A 20 -1.08 16.85 6.20
CA SER A 20 -2.36 16.97 6.90
C SER A 20 -2.97 15.60 7.26
N LEU A 21 -2.91 14.61 6.35
CA LEU A 21 -3.33 13.23 6.66
C LEU A 21 -2.49 12.63 7.79
N THR A 22 -1.18 12.85 7.75
CA THR A 22 -0.25 12.35 8.77
C THR A 22 -0.53 12.97 10.15
N GLU A 23 -0.78 14.27 10.22
CA GLU A 23 -1.15 14.97 11.47
C GLU A 23 -2.47 14.44 12.04
N HIS A 24 -3.52 14.34 11.20
CA HIS A 24 -4.80 13.78 11.65
C HIS A 24 -4.70 12.31 12.08
N SER A 25 -3.74 11.56 11.50
CA SER A 25 -3.54 10.16 11.85
C SER A 25 -3.04 9.93 13.28
N GLU A 26 -2.44 10.95 13.92
CA GLU A 26 -1.99 10.87 15.32
C GLU A 26 -3.16 10.64 16.29
N ASN A 27 -4.33 11.17 15.98
CA ASN A 27 -5.55 10.84 16.71
C ASN A 27 -6.11 9.49 16.23
N LEU A 28 -5.97 8.44 17.04
CA LEU A 28 -6.43 7.09 16.69
C LEU A 28 -7.95 6.98 16.48
N ASN A 29 -8.73 7.90 17.05
CA ASN A 29 -10.19 7.95 16.89
C ASN A 29 -10.64 8.74 15.67
N TYR A 30 -9.70 9.41 14.96
CA TYR A 30 -10.04 10.20 13.78
C TYR A 30 -10.45 9.29 12.63
N LYS A 31 -11.59 9.60 11.99
CA LYS A 31 -12.12 8.90 10.82
C LYS A 31 -11.91 9.75 9.55
N PHE A 32 -11.28 9.18 8.56
CA PHE A 32 -11.03 9.84 7.28
C PHE A 32 -12.25 9.69 6.35
N GLU A 33 -12.96 10.78 6.07
CA GLU A 33 -14.23 10.75 5.33
C GLU A 33 -14.14 11.21 3.87
N ARG A 34 -13.07 11.90 3.46
CA ARG A 34 -12.99 12.56 2.16
C ARG A 34 -11.73 12.22 1.37
N LEU A 35 -11.21 11.02 1.51
CA LEU A 35 -9.97 10.59 0.85
C LEU A 35 -10.13 10.48 -0.67
N TYR A 36 -11.29 10.06 -1.15
CA TYR A 36 -11.53 9.87 -2.57
C TYR A 36 -11.38 11.16 -3.39
N ARG A 37 -11.61 12.33 -2.78
CA ARG A 37 -11.43 13.63 -3.44
C ARG A 37 -9.97 13.95 -3.78
N ILE A 38 -9.01 13.32 -3.10
CA ILE A 38 -7.57 13.50 -3.36
C ILE A 38 -7.23 13.00 -4.77
N PHE A 39 -7.95 12.01 -5.30
CA PHE A 39 -7.75 11.51 -6.66
C PHE A 39 -8.14 12.51 -7.77
N PHE A 40 -8.77 13.62 -7.42
CA PHE A 40 -9.11 14.69 -8.38
C PHE A 40 -8.02 15.75 -8.50
N ASN A 41 -6.95 15.63 -7.72
CA ASN A 41 -5.80 16.51 -7.75
C ASN A 41 -4.73 15.95 -8.71
N GLU A 42 -4.50 16.65 -9.81
CA GLU A 42 -3.54 16.28 -10.87
C GLU A 42 -2.10 16.17 -10.34
N GLU A 43 -1.72 17.06 -9.41
CA GLU A 43 -0.37 17.07 -8.86
C GLU A 43 -0.01 15.77 -8.11
N MET A 44 -0.99 15.08 -7.54
CA MET A 44 -0.77 13.78 -6.92
C MET A 44 -0.24 12.74 -7.93
N TYR A 45 -0.69 12.82 -9.19
CA TYR A 45 -0.24 11.92 -10.26
C TYR A 45 1.16 12.27 -10.77
N TYR A 46 1.56 13.55 -10.73
CA TYR A 46 2.94 13.92 -11.05
C TYR A 46 3.92 13.36 -10.02
N VAL A 47 3.60 13.48 -8.74
CA VAL A 47 4.41 12.88 -7.67
C VAL A 47 4.41 11.35 -7.79
N ALA A 48 3.27 10.73 -8.06
CA ALA A 48 3.17 9.29 -8.28
C ALA A 48 4.03 8.84 -9.47
N TYR A 49 3.97 9.57 -10.59
CA TYR A 49 4.78 9.30 -11.76
C TYR A 49 6.29 9.38 -11.44
N GLN A 50 6.75 10.43 -10.79
CA GLN A 50 8.15 10.58 -10.39
C GLN A 50 8.63 9.41 -9.51
N ARG A 51 7.80 8.99 -8.54
CA ARG A 51 8.11 7.86 -7.66
C ARG A 51 8.18 6.52 -8.38
N ILE A 52 7.33 6.30 -9.39
CA ILE A 52 7.37 5.08 -10.21
C ILE A 52 8.56 5.13 -11.15
N TYR A 53 8.83 6.28 -11.80
CA TYR A 53 9.93 6.46 -12.75
C TYR A 53 11.29 6.17 -12.13
N ALA A 54 11.49 6.54 -10.88
CA ALA A 54 12.74 6.31 -10.16
C ALA A 54 13.01 4.84 -9.80
N LYS A 55 12.03 3.93 -9.99
CA LYS A 55 12.16 2.52 -9.58
C LYS A 55 12.59 1.60 -10.73
N PRO A 56 13.43 0.57 -10.46
CA PRO A 56 13.70 -0.49 -11.41
C PRO A 56 12.40 -1.18 -11.86
N GLY A 57 12.33 -1.57 -13.15
CA GLY A 57 11.12 -2.21 -13.71
C GLY A 57 9.99 -1.26 -14.09
N ASN A 58 10.20 0.06 -13.99
CA ASN A 58 9.26 1.09 -14.42
C ASN A 58 8.74 0.87 -15.86
N MET A 59 9.62 0.43 -16.79
CA MET A 59 9.31 0.18 -18.19
C MET A 59 8.53 -1.12 -18.47
N THR A 60 8.29 -1.96 -17.46
CA THR A 60 7.57 -3.22 -17.66
C THR A 60 6.09 -2.93 -17.97
N ALA A 61 5.63 -3.31 -19.17
CA ALA A 61 4.26 -3.13 -19.59
C ALA A 61 3.31 -4.11 -18.88
N GLY A 62 2.12 -3.61 -18.51
CA GLY A 62 1.02 -4.43 -18.01
C GLY A 62 0.26 -5.15 -19.11
N ALA A 63 -0.99 -5.54 -18.83
CA ALA A 63 -1.85 -6.21 -19.81
C ALA A 63 -2.22 -5.29 -21.00
N ASP A 64 -2.22 -3.98 -20.80
CA ASP A 64 -2.49 -2.96 -21.82
C ASP A 64 -1.32 -2.71 -22.79
N GLY A 65 -0.17 -3.35 -22.59
CA GLY A 65 1.03 -3.15 -23.38
C GLY A 65 1.70 -1.78 -23.23
N LYS A 66 1.18 -0.92 -22.33
CA LYS A 66 1.65 0.44 -22.15
C LYS A 66 2.76 0.53 -21.11
N THR A 67 3.74 1.41 -21.38
CA THR A 67 4.87 1.69 -20.48
C THR A 67 4.76 3.10 -19.88
N ILE A 68 5.67 3.41 -18.98
CA ILE A 68 5.73 4.71 -18.31
C ILE A 68 5.98 5.88 -19.28
N ASP A 69 6.66 5.63 -20.42
CA ASP A 69 6.97 6.67 -21.42
C ASP A 69 5.72 7.21 -22.13
N GLN A 70 4.60 6.52 -22.03
CA GLN A 70 3.33 6.98 -22.61
C GLN A 70 2.55 7.89 -21.66
N MET A 71 3.22 8.48 -20.67
CA MET A 71 2.61 9.48 -19.79
C MET A 71 2.25 10.73 -20.56
N SER A 72 1.05 11.28 -20.29
CA SER A 72 0.57 12.56 -20.84
C SER A 72 -0.44 13.20 -19.91
N LEU A 73 -0.60 14.53 -20.01
CA LEU A 73 -1.61 15.28 -19.25
C LEU A 73 -3.01 14.78 -19.56
N ASN A 74 -3.33 14.61 -20.83
CA ASN A 74 -4.64 14.09 -21.28
C ASN A 74 -4.98 12.73 -20.63
N ARG A 75 -3.96 11.89 -20.40
CA ARG A 75 -4.14 10.60 -19.73
C ARG A 75 -4.54 10.75 -18.27
N ILE A 76 -3.94 11.71 -17.55
CA ILE A 76 -4.33 12.06 -16.17
C ILE A 76 -5.75 12.60 -16.15
N GLU A 77 -6.09 13.53 -17.03
CA GLU A 77 -7.43 14.11 -17.12
C GLU A 77 -8.51 13.03 -17.38
N GLN A 78 -8.26 12.10 -18.30
CA GLN A 78 -9.15 10.97 -18.57
C GLN A 78 -9.29 10.06 -17.34
N LEU A 79 -8.19 9.77 -16.63
CA LEU A 79 -8.22 8.98 -15.41
C LEU A 79 -9.04 9.67 -14.33
N ILE A 80 -8.80 10.97 -14.10
CA ILE A 80 -9.56 11.78 -13.13
C ILE A 80 -11.04 11.83 -13.50
N THR A 81 -11.38 11.98 -14.78
CA THR A 81 -12.78 11.98 -15.25
C THR A 81 -13.47 10.67 -14.92
N SER A 82 -12.82 9.52 -15.22
CA SER A 82 -13.37 8.20 -14.90
C SER A 82 -13.48 7.92 -13.39
N LEU A 83 -12.69 8.60 -12.57
CA LEU A 83 -12.80 8.53 -11.11
C LEU A 83 -13.92 9.43 -10.58
N LYS A 84 -14.16 10.60 -11.20
CA LYS A 84 -15.24 11.51 -10.80
C LYS A 84 -16.63 10.89 -10.99
N ASP A 85 -16.83 10.20 -12.12
CA ASP A 85 -18.09 9.50 -12.45
C ASP A 85 -18.15 8.05 -11.94
N GLU A 86 -17.10 7.57 -11.25
CA GLU A 86 -16.93 6.20 -10.71
C GLU A 86 -16.92 5.09 -11.77
N SER A 87 -16.78 5.42 -13.06
CA SER A 87 -16.72 4.45 -14.17
C SER A 87 -15.38 3.70 -14.22
N TYR A 88 -14.35 4.20 -13.53
CA TYR A 88 -13.03 3.57 -13.50
C TYR A 88 -13.09 2.10 -13.05
N GLN A 89 -12.47 1.23 -13.86
CA GLN A 89 -12.29 -0.19 -13.56
C GLN A 89 -10.81 -0.55 -13.73
N PRO A 90 -10.14 -1.09 -12.70
CA PRO A 90 -8.79 -1.61 -12.84
C PRO A 90 -8.72 -2.74 -13.85
N GLN A 91 -7.63 -2.80 -14.59
CA GLN A 91 -7.39 -3.90 -15.51
C GLN A 91 -6.79 -5.10 -14.76
N PRO A 92 -7.01 -6.32 -15.24
CA PRO A 92 -6.34 -7.50 -14.71
C PRO A 92 -4.81 -7.35 -14.81
N SER A 93 -4.09 -7.74 -13.77
CA SER A 93 -2.63 -7.72 -13.78
C SER A 93 -2.08 -8.79 -14.73
N LYS A 94 -1.07 -8.45 -15.52
CA LYS A 94 -0.35 -9.44 -16.35
C LYS A 94 0.53 -10.29 -15.44
N ARG A 95 0.33 -11.61 -15.42
CA ARG A 95 1.18 -12.53 -14.67
C ARG A 95 2.48 -12.80 -15.43
N MET A 96 3.58 -12.69 -14.73
CA MET A 96 4.93 -13.02 -15.19
C MET A 96 5.63 -13.88 -14.14
N TYR A 97 6.58 -14.71 -14.54
CA TYR A 97 7.33 -15.57 -13.64
C TYR A 97 8.79 -15.14 -13.55
N ILE A 98 9.28 -14.97 -12.33
CA ILE A 98 10.68 -14.62 -12.07
C ILE A 98 11.33 -15.81 -11.36
N PRO A 99 12.52 -16.27 -11.82
CA PRO A 99 13.22 -17.37 -11.19
C PRO A 99 13.76 -16.95 -9.81
N LYS A 100 13.55 -17.82 -8.82
CA LYS A 100 14.17 -17.71 -7.49
C LYS A 100 15.55 -18.40 -7.50
N LYS A 101 16.42 -18.04 -6.54
CA LYS A 101 17.75 -18.67 -6.36
C LYS A 101 17.69 -20.20 -6.19
N ASN A 102 16.58 -20.75 -5.71
CA ASN A 102 16.36 -22.19 -5.54
C ASN A 102 15.73 -22.89 -6.78
N GLY A 103 15.72 -22.24 -7.93
CA GLY A 103 15.15 -22.77 -9.17
C GLY A 103 13.62 -22.74 -9.28
N LYS A 104 12.91 -22.41 -8.21
CA LYS A 104 11.44 -22.25 -8.26
C LYS A 104 11.07 -20.93 -8.92
N MET A 105 9.94 -20.88 -9.60
CA MET A 105 9.40 -19.65 -10.17
C MET A 105 8.55 -18.89 -9.15
N ARG A 106 8.66 -17.56 -9.16
CA ARG A 106 7.82 -16.67 -8.38
C ARG A 106 6.85 -15.95 -9.32
N PRO A 107 5.54 -16.09 -9.14
CA PRO A 107 4.58 -15.31 -9.91
C PRO A 107 4.66 -13.83 -9.50
N LEU A 108 4.60 -12.94 -10.48
CA LEU A 108 4.56 -11.49 -10.31
C LEU A 108 3.42 -10.94 -11.16
N GLY A 109 2.52 -10.17 -10.58
CA GLY A 109 1.47 -9.46 -11.29
C GLY A 109 1.95 -8.06 -11.67
N VAL A 110 1.92 -7.73 -12.95
CA VAL A 110 2.27 -6.40 -13.46
C VAL A 110 0.98 -5.65 -13.80
N PRO A 111 0.59 -4.62 -13.02
CA PRO A 111 -0.59 -3.81 -13.30
C PRO A 111 -0.43 -3.01 -14.59
N ALA A 112 -1.55 -2.64 -15.21
CA ALA A 112 -1.58 -1.67 -16.30
C ALA A 112 -1.04 -0.31 -15.84
N PHE A 113 -0.61 0.54 -16.78
CA PHE A 113 0.07 1.78 -16.41
C PHE A 113 -0.83 2.76 -15.61
N ASN A 114 -2.09 2.92 -15.99
CA ASN A 114 -3.04 3.75 -15.23
C ASN A 114 -3.25 3.20 -13.82
N ASP A 115 -3.32 1.88 -13.68
CA ASP A 115 -3.46 1.23 -12.39
C ASP A 115 -2.22 1.44 -11.52
N LYS A 116 -1.01 1.40 -12.10
CA LYS A 116 0.22 1.73 -11.39
C LYS A 116 0.18 3.16 -10.82
N LEU A 117 -0.22 4.14 -11.65
CA LEU A 117 -0.32 5.53 -11.21
C LEU A 117 -1.31 5.69 -10.06
N LEU A 118 -2.51 5.16 -10.22
CA LEU A 118 -3.54 5.28 -9.21
C LEU A 118 -3.21 4.51 -7.93
N GLN A 119 -2.63 3.31 -8.05
CA GLN A 119 -2.15 2.54 -6.90
C GLN A 119 -1.04 3.27 -6.14
N GLU A 120 -0.16 4.03 -6.82
CA GLU A 120 0.85 4.83 -6.14
C GLU A 120 0.22 5.98 -5.36
N VAL A 121 -0.80 6.66 -5.91
CA VAL A 121 -1.55 7.68 -5.15
C VAL A 121 -2.23 7.05 -3.94
N VAL A 122 -2.90 5.90 -4.09
CA VAL A 122 -3.48 5.15 -2.96
C VAL A 122 -2.40 4.81 -1.92
N ARG A 123 -1.23 4.33 -2.36
CA ARG A 123 -0.11 3.99 -1.46
C ARG A 123 0.35 5.21 -0.66
N MET A 124 0.50 6.38 -1.31
CA MET A 124 0.87 7.62 -0.61
C MET A 124 -0.14 8.02 0.47
N ILE A 125 -1.43 7.91 0.16
CA ILE A 125 -2.51 8.21 1.12
C ILE A 125 -2.47 7.24 2.31
N LEU A 126 -2.40 5.93 2.04
CA LEU A 126 -2.35 4.91 3.09
C LEU A 126 -1.07 5.02 3.93
N GLU A 127 0.07 5.32 3.32
CA GLU A 127 1.33 5.55 4.03
C GLU A 127 1.21 6.76 4.98
N ALA A 128 0.63 7.87 4.54
CA ALA A 128 0.41 9.04 5.39
C ALA A 128 -0.51 8.74 6.59
N ILE A 129 -1.48 7.83 6.43
CA ILE A 129 -2.42 7.46 7.49
C ILE A 129 -1.83 6.42 8.48
N TYR A 130 -1.09 5.43 7.97
CA TYR A 130 -0.75 4.24 8.78
C TYR A 130 0.72 4.18 9.20
N GLU A 131 1.67 4.84 8.52
CA GLU A 131 3.11 4.68 8.77
C GLU A 131 3.51 4.96 10.23
N ARG A 132 2.93 5.98 10.84
CA ARG A 132 3.21 6.33 12.25
C ARG A 132 2.59 5.37 13.27
N GLN A 133 1.68 4.50 12.83
CA GLN A 133 0.94 3.58 13.70
C GLN A 133 1.52 2.18 13.74
N PHE A 134 2.37 1.85 12.76
CA PHE A 134 3.03 0.56 12.73
C PHE A 134 4.03 0.41 13.89
N GLU A 135 4.09 -0.78 14.45
CA GLU A 135 5.04 -1.08 15.53
C GLU A 135 6.49 -0.83 15.10
N LYS A 136 7.33 -0.47 16.07
CA LYS A 136 8.75 -0.17 15.81
C LYS A 136 9.51 -1.38 15.30
N THR A 137 9.06 -2.58 15.61
CA THR A 137 9.62 -3.87 15.20
C THR A 137 9.24 -4.26 13.76
N SER A 138 8.28 -3.58 13.14
CA SER A 138 7.91 -3.81 11.74
C SER A 138 8.88 -3.08 10.80
N HIS A 139 9.58 -3.81 9.92
CA HIS A 139 10.62 -3.27 9.02
C HIS A 139 10.31 -3.45 7.53
N GLY A 140 9.42 -4.37 7.16
CA GLY A 140 9.15 -4.72 5.77
C GLY A 140 8.46 -3.60 4.99
N PHE A 141 8.96 -3.25 3.80
CA PHE A 141 8.33 -2.31 2.84
C PHE A 141 7.99 -0.91 3.38
N ARG A 142 8.62 -0.50 4.47
CA ARG A 142 8.39 0.81 5.10
C ARG A 142 9.47 1.83 4.70
N PRO A 143 9.13 3.14 4.65
CA PRO A 143 10.13 4.20 4.44
C PRO A 143 11.24 4.15 5.48
N LEU A 144 12.48 4.37 5.03
CA LEU A 144 13.68 4.41 5.87
C LEU A 144 13.95 3.12 6.69
N ARG A 145 13.27 2.01 6.37
CA ARG A 145 13.45 0.70 6.99
C ARG A 145 13.88 -0.34 5.97
N SER A 146 14.63 -1.33 6.44
CA SER A 146 15.22 -2.36 5.59
C SER A 146 15.58 -3.61 6.41
N CYS A 147 16.03 -4.68 5.74
CA CYS A 147 16.61 -5.84 6.43
C CYS A 147 17.79 -5.42 7.33
N HIS A 148 18.59 -4.42 6.96
CA HIS A 148 19.70 -3.95 7.76
C HIS A 148 19.24 -3.27 9.06
N THR A 149 18.15 -2.49 9.01
CA THR A 149 17.58 -1.89 10.24
C THR A 149 17.01 -2.97 11.15
N ALA A 150 16.37 -4.01 10.62
CA ALA A 150 15.89 -5.15 11.39
C ALA A 150 17.03 -5.90 12.07
N LEU A 151 18.10 -6.22 11.33
CA LEU A 151 19.29 -6.89 11.89
C LEU A 151 19.97 -6.05 12.96
N SER A 152 20.08 -4.74 12.78
CA SER A 152 20.63 -3.83 13.79
C SER A 152 19.79 -3.80 15.06
N ASP A 153 18.47 -3.83 14.95
CA ASP A 153 17.58 -3.86 16.11
C ASP A 153 17.68 -5.21 16.84
N ILE A 154 17.73 -6.34 16.13
CA ILE A 154 17.96 -7.66 16.70
C ILE A 154 19.30 -7.69 17.45
N GLN A 155 20.38 -7.20 16.85
CA GLN A 155 21.70 -7.17 17.49
C GLN A 155 21.70 -6.40 18.81
N LYS A 156 20.92 -5.30 18.88
CA LYS A 156 20.84 -4.45 20.09
C LYS A 156 19.93 -5.02 21.17
N THR A 157 18.82 -5.67 20.77
CA THR A 157 17.74 -6.05 21.69
C THR A 157 17.81 -7.51 22.13
N PHE A 158 18.44 -8.42 21.36
CA PHE A 158 18.51 -9.83 21.66
C PHE A 158 19.73 -10.22 22.54
N SER A 159 20.34 -9.25 23.22
CA SER A 159 21.43 -9.52 24.17
C SER A 159 20.89 -10.32 25.36
N GLY A 160 21.51 -11.50 25.63
CA GLY A 160 21.12 -12.38 26.74
C GLY A 160 19.91 -13.29 26.46
N VAL A 161 19.30 -13.22 25.27
CA VAL A 161 18.18 -14.09 24.88
C VAL A 161 18.68 -15.55 24.79
N LYS A 162 17.99 -16.46 25.49
CA LYS A 162 18.27 -17.90 25.46
C LYS A 162 17.44 -18.64 24.41
N TRP A 163 16.26 -18.15 24.10
CA TRP A 163 15.30 -18.76 23.17
C TRP A 163 14.74 -17.72 22.24
N PHE A 164 14.48 -18.08 21.01
CA PHE A 164 13.68 -17.31 20.07
C PHE A 164 12.70 -18.23 19.34
N VAL A 165 11.57 -17.70 18.95
CA VAL A 165 10.57 -18.39 18.14
C VAL A 165 10.56 -17.76 16.77
N GLU A 166 10.82 -18.58 15.74
CA GLU A 166 10.75 -18.17 14.34
C GLU A 166 9.44 -18.67 13.73
N GLY A 167 8.73 -17.78 13.03
CA GLY A 167 7.53 -18.11 12.30
C GLY A 167 7.56 -17.54 10.89
N ASP A 168 7.03 -18.27 9.91
CA ASP A 168 6.86 -17.81 8.53
C ASP A 168 5.42 -18.04 8.08
N ILE A 169 4.84 -17.05 7.39
CA ILE A 169 3.48 -17.15 6.86
C ILE A 169 3.55 -17.62 5.41
N LYS A 170 3.17 -18.89 5.19
CA LYS A 170 3.17 -19.47 3.86
C LYS A 170 2.17 -18.77 2.93
N GLY A 171 2.67 -18.25 1.81
CA GLY A 171 1.82 -17.67 0.76
C GLY A 171 1.01 -16.46 1.25
N PHE A 172 1.58 -15.62 2.11
CA PHE A 172 0.86 -14.53 2.77
C PHE A 172 0.08 -13.65 1.78
N PHE A 173 0.75 -13.13 0.74
CA PHE A 173 0.10 -12.26 -0.25
C PHE A 173 -1.06 -12.92 -1.00
N ASP A 174 -1.03 -14.23 -1.18
CA ASP A 174 -2.06 -14.98 -1.90
C ASP A 174 -3.25 -15.33 -0.99
N ASN A 175 -3.06 -15.25 0.33
CA ASN A 175 -4.06 -15.68 1.33
C ASN A 175 -4.67 -14.53 2.15
N ILE A 176 -4.38 -13.27 1.83
CA ILE A 176 -5.02 -12.13 2.51
C ILE A 176 -6.53 -12.20 2.26
N ASN A 177 -7.32 -12.26 3.33
CA ASN A 177 -8.78 -12.22 3.23
C ASN A 177 -9.24 -10.79 2.95
N HIS A 178 -9.93 -10.57 1.82
CA HIS A 178 -10.38 -9.24 1.39
C HIS A 178 -11.34 -8.59 2.39
N GLU A 179 -12.28 -9.35 2.96
CA GLU A 179 -13.27 -8.79 3.89
C GLU A 179 -12.63 -8.36 5.21
N ILE A 180 -11.69 -9.16 5.72
CA ILE A 180 -10.91 -8.81 6.92
C ILE A 180 -10.07 -7.56 6.66
N LEU A 181 -9.36 -7.49 5.53
CA LEU A 181 -8.56 -6.31 5.15
C LEU A 181 -9.43 -5.06 5.05
N ILE A 182 -10.57 -5.16 4.40
CA ILE A 182 -11.53 -4.05 4.28
C ILE A 182 -12.09 -3.64 5.65
N GLY A 183 -12.36 -4.61 6.52
CA GLY A 183 -12.77 -4.36 7.91
C GLY A 183 -11.73 -3.52 8.66
N ILE A 184 -10.45 -3.92 8.56
CA ILE A 184 -9.32 -3.19 9.18
C ILE A 184 -9.22 -1.76 8.63
N LEU A 185 -9.33 -1.59 7.30
CA LEU A 185 -9.30 -0.27 6.69
C LEU A 185 -10.46 0.62 7.18
N LYS A 186 -11.65 0.08 7.33
CA LYS A 186 -12.85 0.80 7.84
C LYS A 186 -12.73 1.23 9.30
N GLU A 187 -11.81 0.67 10.07
CA GLU A 187 -11.53 1.18 11.42
C GLU A 187 -11.05 2.64 11.40
N ARG A 188 -10.39 3.07 10.33
CA ARG A 188 -9.83 4.43 10.18
C ARG A 188 -10.46 5.21 9.01
N ILE A 189 -10.97 4.55 8.00
CA ILE A 189 -11.46 5.15 6.76
C ILE A 189 -12.98 4.98 6.68
N ALA A 190 -13.69 6.09 6.75
CA ALA A 190 -15.15 6.15 6.61
C ALA A 190 -15.59 6.52 5.17
N ASP A 191 -14.64 6.80 4.26
CA ASP A 191 -14.94 7.11 2.86
C ASP A 191 -15.24 5.83 2.07
N GLU A 192 -16.51 5.53 1.88
CA GLU A 192 -16.97 4.34 1.15
C GLU A 192 -16.54 4.34 -0.33
N ARG A 193 -16.35 5.51 -0.96
CA ARG A 193 -15.84 5.59 -2.35
C ARG A 193 -14.40 5.11 -2.42
N PHE A 194 -13.59 5.53 -1.46
CA PHE A 194 -12.20 5.06 -1.33
C PHE A 194 -12.14 3.55 -1.07
N ILE A 195 -12.97 3.04 -0.17
CA ILE A 195 -13.05 1.60 0.13
C ILE A 195 -13.51 0.80 -1.10
N ARG A 196 -14.51 1.28 -1.87
CA ARG A 196 -14.92 0.62 -3.12
C ARG A 196 -13.78 0.55 -4.14
N LEU A 197 -12.96 1.60 -4.24
CA LEU A 197 -11.80 1.59 -5.14
C LEU A 197 -10.77 0.52 -4.72
N ILE A 198 -10.48 0.40 -3.42
CA ILE A 198 -9.61 -0.67 -2.92
C ILE A 198 -10.18 -2.05 -3.27
N ARG A 199 -11.49 -2.28 -3.08
CA ARG A 199 -12.14 -3.53 -3.48
C ARG A 199 -12.00 -3.81 -4.98
N LYS A 200 -12.15 -2.79 -5.83
CA LYS A 200 -11.94 -2.93 -7.27
C LYS A 200 -10.52 -3.42 -7.59
N PHE A 201 -9.49 -2.90 -6.92
CA PHE A 201 -8.11 -3.37 -7.09
C PHE A 201 -7.91 -4.81 -6.61
N LEU A 202 -8.48 -5.18 -5.47
CA LEU A 202 -8.37 -6.54 -4.92
C LEU A 202 -9.03 -7.57 -5.84
N ASN A 203 -10.14 -7.19 -6.48
CA ASN A 203 -10.96 -8.07 -7.34
C ASN A 203 -10.59 -7.98 -8.83
N ALA A 204 -9.59 -7.18 -9.22
CA ALA A 204 -9.24 -6.97 -10.62
C ALA A 204 -8.80 -8.23 -11.38
N GLY A 205 -8.34 -9.26 -10.65
CA GLY A 205 -7.88 -10.51 -11.23
C GLY A 205 -6.51 -10.40 -11.92
N TYR A 206 -6.17 -11.43 -12.68
CA TYR A 206 -4.94 -11.46 -13.46
C TYR A 206 -5.12 -12.24 -14.77
N ILE A 207 -4.24 -11.95 -15.73
CA ILE A 207 -4.14 -12.67 -17.00
C ILE A 207 -2.86 -13.49 -16.99
N GLU A 208 -3.00 -14.79 -17.25
CA GLU A 208 -1.93 -15.77 -17.40
C GLU A 208 -2.18 -16.60 -18.65
N ASP A 209 -1.20 -16.68 -19.55
CA ASP A 209 -1.31 -17.40 -20.80
C ASP A 209 -2.60 -17.09 -21.58
N TRP A 210 -2.93 -15.78 -21.64
CA TRP A 210 -4.13 -15.24 -22.30
C TRP A 210 -5.47 -15.61 -21.64
N ASN A 211 -5.44 -16.33 -20.52
CA ASN A 211 -6.62 -16.67 -19.74
C ASN A 211 -6.82 -15.70 -18.57
N PHE A 212 -8.06 -15.26 -18.36
CA PHE A 212 -8.42 -14.44 -17.22
C PHE A 212 -8.70 -15.31 -15.99
N HIS A 213 -8.17 -14.91 -14.85
CA HIS A 213 -8.38 -15.53 -13.56
C HIS A 213 -8.93 -14.52 -12.57
N ASN A 214 -10.00 -14.88 -11.88
CA ASN A 214 -10.54 -14.08 -10.79
C ASN A 214 -9.60 -14.10 -9.56
N SER A 215 -9.59 -13.02 -8.80
CA SER A 215 -8.91 -12.93 -7.51
C SER A 215 -9.96 -12.90 -6.40
N TYR A 216 -10.08 -13.99 -5.64
CA TYR A 216 -11.01 -14.12 -4.52
C TYR A 216 -10.35 -13.86 -3.16
N SER A 217 -9.04 -13.96 -3.11
CA SER A 217 -8.19 -13.70 -1.96
C SER A 217 -6.84 -13.13 -2.42
N GLY A 218 -6.10 -12.59 -1.49
CA GLY A 218 -4.76 -12.10 -1.73
C GLY A 218 -4.71 -10.71 -2.37
N THR A 219 -3.50 -10.21 -2.47
CA THR A 219 -3.17 -9.00 -3.24
C THR A 219 -2.20 -9.38 -4.35
N PRO A 220 -2.31 -8.82 -5.55
CA PRO A 220 -1.39 -9.16 -6.65
C PRO A 220 0.06 -8.97 -6.22
N GLN A 221 0.87 -10.05 -6.21
CA GLN A 221 2.31 -9.93 -5.98
C GLN A 221 2.90 -9.07 -7.10
N GLY A 222 3.38 -7.87 -6.75
CA GLY A 222 3.88 -6.87 -7.72
C GLY A 222 2.96 -5.67 -7.91
N GLY A 223 1.76 -5.66 -7.33
CA GLY A 223 0.94 -4.46 -7.20
C GLY A 223 1.64 -3.42 -6.32
N ILE A 224 1.59 -2.15 -6.71
CA ILE A 224 2.27 -1.06 -5.99
C ILE A 224 1.67 -0.85 -4.59
N VAL A 225 0.36 -1.04 -4.45
CA VAL A 225 -0.35 -0.88 -3.18
C VAL A 225 -0.27 -2.13 -2.28
N SER A 226 0.07 -3.29 -2.84
CA SER A 226 0.05 -4.57 -2.10
C SER A 226 0.94 -4.58 -0.84
N PRO A 227 2.17 -4.02 -0.84
CA PRO A 227 3.01 -4.01 0.35
C PRO A 227 2.41 -3.22 1.53
N ILE A 228 1.81 -2.05 1.28
CA ILE A 228 1.22 -1.26 2.37
C ILE A 228 -0.05 -1.94 2.91
N LEU A 229 -0.88 -2.55 2.04
CA LEU A 229 -2.05 -3.32 2.47
C LEU A 229 -1.64 -4.55 3.31
N ALA A 230 -0.54 -5.21 2.94
CA ALA A 230 0.06 -6.29 3.70
C ALA A 230 0.49 -5.84 5.10
N ASN A 231 1.19 -4.70 5.20
CA ASN A 231 1.61 -4.14 6.48
C ASN A 231 0.41 -3.75 7.36
N ILE A 232 -0.64 -3.13 6.79
CA ILE A 232 -1.86 -2.80 7.51
C ILE A 232 -2.55 -4.07 8.06
N TYR A 233 -2.56 -5.15 7.28
CA TYR A 233 -3.15 -6.43 7.70
C TYR A 233 -2.33 -7.06 8.84
N LEU A 234 -0.99 -7.10 8.71
CA LEU A 234 -0.08 -7.69 9.69
C LEU A 234 0.07 -6.86 10.96
N ASP A 235 -0.17 -5.56 10.92
CA ASP A 235 -0.11 -4.69 12.09
C ASP A 235 -1.02 -5.17 13.24
N LYS A 236 -2.12 -5.86 12.91
CA LYS A 236 -2.98 -6.51 13.92
C LYS A 236 -2.25 -7.63 14.67
N LEU A 237 -1.45 -8.41 13.96
CA LEU A 237 -0.62 -9.45 14.57
C LEU A 237 0.53 -8.82 15.39
N ASP A 238 1.20 -7.79 14.87
CA ASP A 238 2.28 -7.11 15.57
C ASP A 238 1.79 -6.52 16.90
N LYS A 239 0.64 -5.86 16.90
CA LYS A 239 0.01 -5.32 18.12
C LYS A 239 -0.41 -6.40 19.10
N PHE A 240 -1.03 -7.48 18.62
CA PHE A 240 -1.38 -8.64 19.45
C PHE A 240 -0.12 -9.25 20.12
N MET A 241 0.95 -9.45 19.36
CA MET A 241 2.19 -10.01 19.90
C MET A 241 2.81 -9.09 20.95
N LYS A 242 2.74 -7.79 20.76
CA LYS A 242 3.21 -6.80 21.73
C LYS A 242 2.43 -6.86 23.05
N GLU A 243 1.11 -6.92 22.98
CA GLU A 243 0.25 -7.06 24.16
C GLU A 243 0.54 -8.37 24.89
N TYR A 244 0.66 -9.47 24.16
CA TYR A 244 0.93 -10.79 24.71
C TYR A 244 2.30 -10.85 25.42
N THR A 245 3.34 -10.29 24.81
CA THR A 245 4.68 -10.22 25.44
C THR A 245 4.67 -9.35 26.70
N CYS A 246 3.95 -8.22 26.71
CA CYS A 246 3.81 -7.41 27.91
C CYS A 246 3.15 -8.18 29.06
N LEU A 247 2.13 -8.98 28.79
CA LEU A 247 1.43 -9.80 29.80
C LEU A 247 2.37 -10.87 30.40
N LEU A 248 3.22 -11.51 29.59
CA LEU A 248 4.19 -12.49 30.08
C LEU A 248 5.25 -11.85 30.98
N TYR A 249 5.78 -10.67 30.62
CA TYR A 249 6.75 -9.96 31.44
C TYR A 249 6.19 -9.47 32.78
N THR A 250 4.90 -9.15 32.85
CA THR A 250 4.27 -8.72 34.11
C THR A 250 3.93 -9.88 35.04
N SER A 251 3.70 -11.09 34.53
CA SER A 251 3.46 -12.29 35.34
C SER A 251 4.72 -12.84 35.97
N ASP A 252 5.86 -12.80 35.26
CA ASP A 252 7.17 -13.28 35.77
C ASP A 252 7.83 -12.31 36.78
N ALA A 253 7.37 -11.07 36.86
CA ALA A 253 7.86 -10.09 37.84
C ALA A 253 7.07 -10.11 39.18
N ALA A 254 6.06 -10.96 39.29
CA ALA A 254 5.20 -11.12 40.49
C ALA A 254 5.53 -12.39 41.31
N ASP A 255 6.45 -13.24 40.87
CA ASP A 255 7.05 -14.37 41.58
C ASP A 255 8.50 -14.02 42.04
#